data_eb040555de2afa57c7255ff6911b2429
#
_entry.id   eb040555de2afa57c7255ff6911b2429
#
_cell.length_a   1.000
_cell.length_b   1.000
_cell.length_c   1.000
_cell.angle_alpha   90.00
_cell.angle_beta   90.00
_cell.angle_gamma   90.00
#
_symmetry.space_group_name_H-M   'P 1'
#
loop_
_entity.id
_entity.type
_entity.pdbx_description
1 polymer ?
#
loop_
_entity_poly.entity_id
_entity_poly.type
_entity_poly.pdbx_seq_one_letter_code
_entity_poly.pdbx_strand_id
1 'polypeptide(L)'
;MKIIDPYKRVEFLENALFEDIGYHKFIPYIQLHEFEALLLANPEILLMEYVTAHNQIEKLKEIVVNYDNNPEKVNTGNTTAPSKRIIALIPEYEGNKVSVGSVLAGIEGIEVQKGRCKHFADWINKIQNISEQSV
;
A
#
# COMPACT_ATOMS: atom_id res chain seq x y z
N MET A 1 -6.66 -25.04 -2.30
CA MET A 1 -5.19 -24.82 -2.28
C MET A 1 -4.88 -23.51 -1.60
N LYS A 2 -3.98 -23.52 -0.62
CA LYS A 2 -3.58 -22.31 0.09
C LYS A 2 -2.37 -21.67 -0.62
N ILE A 3 -2.54 -20.46 -1.17
CA ILE A 3 -1.46 -19.71 -1.79
C ILE A 3 -0.80 -18.86 -0.71
N ILE A 4 0.49 -19.12 -0.42
CA ILE A 4 1.23 -18.48 0.67
C ILE A 4 1.85 -17.14 0.23
N ASP A 5 2.35 -17.06 -1.01
CA ASP A 5 2.94 -15.84 -1.55
C ASP A 5 1.83 -14.78 -1.78
N PRO A 6 1.89 -13.62 -1.10
CA PRO A 6 0.84 -12.61 -1.22
C PRO A 6 0.68 -12.06 -2.64
N TYR A 7 1.76 -11.94 -3.40
CA TYR A 7 1.67 -11.48 -4.79
C TYR A 7 0.92 -12.48 -5.67
N LYS A 8 1.26 -13.77 -5.55
CA LYS A 8 0.57 -14.83 -6.30
C LYS A 8 -0.89 -14.95 -5.90
N ARG A 9 -1.18 -14.71 -4.63
CA ARG A 9 -2.55 -14.75 -4.13
C ARG A 9 -3.41 -13.65 -4.76
N VAL A 10 -2.95 -12.41 -4.75
CA VAL A 10 -3.72 -11.31 -5.34
C VAL A 10 -3.81 -11.45 -6.86
N GLU A 11 -2.76 -11.92 -7.52
CA GLU A 11 -2.78 -12.21 -8.95
C GLU A 11 -3.86 -13.24 -9.31
N PHE A 12 -3.93 -14.33 -8.55
CA PHE A 12 -4.97 -15.35 -8.71
C PHE A 12 -6.38 -14.76 -8.56
N LEU A 13 -6.59 -13.95 -7.52
CA LEU A 13 -7.89 -13.32 -7.25
C LEU A 13 -8.25 -12.28 -8.31
N GLU A 14 -7.28 -11.50 -8.76
CA GLU A 14 -7.49 -10.51 -9.82
C GLU A 14 -7.86 -11.17 -11.14
N ASN A 15 -7.19 -12.28 -11.50
CA ASN A 15 -7.52 -13.04 -12.70
C ASN A 15 -8.93 -13.65 -12.61
N ALA A 16 -9.30 -14.20 -11.46
CA ALA A 16 -10.64 -14.72 -11.24
C ALA A 16 -11.71 -13.62 -11.38
N LEU A 17 -11.44 -12.46 -10.82
CA LEU A 17 -12.33 -11.30 -10.90
C LEU A 17 -12.46 -10.79 -12.35
N PHE A 18 -11.36 -10.74 -13.08
CA PHE A 18 -11.36 -10.36 -14.49
C PHE A 18 -12.23 -11.29 -15.33
N GLU A 19 -12.09 -12.61 -15.13
CA GLU A 19 -12.89 -13.60 -15.85
C GLU A 19 -14.36 -13.53 -15.48
N ASP A 20 -14.67 -13.35 -14.19
CA ASP A 20 -16.06 -13.28 -13.69
C ASP A 20 -16.79 -12.05 -14.26
N ILE A 21 -16.13 -10.91 -14.32
CA ILE A 21 -16.71 -9.67 -14.86
C ILE A 21 -16.88 -9.77 -16.38
N GLY A 22 -15.96 -10.42 -17.07
CA GLY A 22 -16.05 -10.69 -18.51
C GLY A 22 -15.98 -9.46 -19.42
N TYR A 23 -15.48 -8.33 -18.91
CA TYR A 23 -15.34 -7.11 -19.70
C TYR A 23 -13.85 -6.82 -19.96
N HIS A 24 -13.46 -6.90 -21.22
CA HIS A 24 -12.06 -6.85 -21.63
C HIS A 24 -11.30 -5.56 -21.27
N LYS A 25 -12.01 -4.47 -21.04
CA LYS A 25 -11.41 -3.18 -20.61
C LYS A 25 -11.31 -3.03 -19.09
N PHE A 26 -11.83 -4.00 -18.34
CA PHE A 26 -11.70 -4.00 -16.89
C PHE A 26 -10.27 -4.29 -16.46
N ILE A 27 -9.71 -3.46 -15.58
CA ILE A 27 -8.38 -3.66 -15.01
C ILE A 27 -8.57 -4.02 -13.55
N PRO A 28 -8.42 -5.33 -13.18
CA PRO A 28 -8.56 -5.73 -11.79
C PRO A 28 -7.36 -5.23 -10.97
N TYR A 29 -7.65 -4.79 -9.76
CA TYR A 29 -6.61 -4.44 -8.78
C TYR A 29 -7.12 -4.74 -7.37
N ILE A 30 -6.34 -5.51 -6.63
CA ILE A 30 -6.58 -5.77 -5.21
C ILE A 30 -5.36 -5.26 -4.45
N GLN A 31 -5.58 -4.30 -3.55
CA GLN A 31 -4.50 -3.76 -2.72
C GLN A 31 -3.92 -4.85 -1.83
N LEU A 32 -2.60 -5.01 -1.86
CA LEU A 32 -1.90 -5.94 -0.96
C LEU A 32 -2.00 -5.44 0.48
N HIS A 33 -2.57 -6.28 1.32
CA HIS A 33 -2.81 -6.07 2.73
C HIS A 33 -3.76 -4.89 2.98
N GLU A 34 -3.26 -3.67 3.02
CA GLU A 34 -4.05 -2.48 3.34
C GLU A 34 -3.54 -1.26 2.59
N PHE A 35 -4.39 -0.24 2.51
CA PHE A 35 -4.04 1.08 1.96
C PHE A 35 -2.79 1.66 2.61
N GLU A 36 -2.64 1.49 3.91
CA GLU A 36 -1.51 2.02 4.69
C GLU A 36 -0.15 1.48 4.24
N ALA A 37 -0.12 0.38 3.48
CA ALA A 37 1.11 -0.08 2.84
C ALA A 37 1.72 1.03 1.96
N LEU A 38 0.89 1.84 1.30
CA LEU A 38 1.35 2.96 0.49
C LEU A 38 2.02 4.05 1.33
N LEU A 39 1.51 4.32 2.53
CA LEU A 39 2.16 5.27 3.46
C LEU A 39 3.53 4.77 3.92
N LEU A 40 3.68 3.46 4.04
CA LEU A 40 4.96 2.86 4.44
C LEU A 40 6.02 2.92 3.33
N ALA A 41 5.67 3.36 2.11
CA ALA A 41 6.65 3.66 1.07
C ALA A 41 7.61 4.77 1.51
N ASN A 42 7.09 5.74 2.28
CA ASN A 42 7.90 6.77 2.93
C ASN A 42 7.26 7.13 4.28
N PRO A 43 7.59 6.41 5.36
CA PRO A 43 6.98 6.66 6.67
C PRO A 43 7.17 8.08 7.20
N GLU A 44 8.18 8.80 6.73
CA GLU A 44 8.41 10.20 7.11
C GLU A 44 7.25 11.12 6.78
N ILE A 45 6.37 10.74 5.83
CA ILE A 45 5.20 11.54 5.50
C ILE A 45 4.29 11.75 6.72
N LEU A 46 4.29 10.81 7.66
CA LEU A 46 3.51 10.91 8.90
C LEU A 46 3.95 12.07 9.79
N LEU A 47 5.19 12.55 9.63
CA LEU A 47 5.68 13.71 10.41
C LEU A 47 4.96 15.00 10.04
N MET A 48 4.31 15.08 8.90
CA MET A 48 3.54 16.26 8.52
C MET A 48 2.35 16.49 9.45
N GLU A 49 1.76 15.43 9.98
CA GLU A 49 0.68 15.49 10.95
C GLU A 49 1.18 15.29 12.39
N TYR A 50 2.08 14.32 12.58
CA TYR A 50 2.59 13.92 13.89
C TYR A 50 4.03 14.41 14.04
N VAL A 51 4.19 15.73 14.20
CA VAL A 51 5.48 16.43 14.08
C VAL A 51 6.53 16.02 15.11
N THR A 52 6.13 15.40 16.22
CA THR A 52 7.06 14.95 17.28
C THR A 52 7.35 13.45 17.22
N ALA A 53 6.82 12.75 16.23
CA ALA A 53 6.87 11.28 16.16
C ALA A 53 8.16 10.73 15.50
N HIS A 54 9.29 11.42 15.61
CA HIS A 54 10.54 11.00 14.96
C HIS A 54 10.99 9.60 15.37
N ASN A 55 10.94 9.27 16.66
CA ASN A 55 11.35 7.94 17.13
C ASN A 55 10.41 6.84 16.63
N GLN A 56 9.12 7.12 16.58
CA GLN A 56 8.10 6.20 16.06
C GLN A 56 8.30 5.95 14.56
N ILE A 57 8.64 7.00 13.79
CA ILE A 57 8.89 6.88 12.37
C ILE A 57 10.14 6.01 12.10
N GLU A 58 11.19 6.17 12.89
CA GLU A 58 12.38 5.30 12.75
C GLU A 58 12.04 3.83 12.98
N LYS A 59 11.16 3.54 13.95
CA LYS A 59 10.69 2.17 14.18
C LYS A 59 9.85 1.64 13.01
N LEU A 60 9.03 2.47 12.39
CA LEU A 60 8.28 2.09 11.18
C LEU A 60 9.23 1.76 10.03
N LYS A 61 10.28 2.56 9.85
CA LYS A 61 11.30 2.29 8.82
C LYS A 61 11.98 0.95 9.05
N GLU A 62 12.33 0.64 10.31
CA GLU A 62 12.92 -0.66 10.66
C GLU A 62 12.00 -1.82 10.33
N ILE A 63 10.71 -1.66 10.58
CA ILE A 63 9.71 -2.69 10.21
C ILE A 63 9.73 -2.94 8.71
N VAL A 64 9.74 -1.88 7.90
CA VAL A 64 9.77 -2.02 6.43
C VAL A 64 11.06 -2.70 5.98
N VAL A 65 12.20 -2.33 6.57
CA VAL A 65 13.51 -2.98 6.29
C VAL A 65 13.43 -4.50 6.56
N ASN A 66 12.78 -4.90 7.65
CA ASN A 66 12.63 -6.31 8.01
C ASN A 66 11.75 -7.10 7.02
N TYR A 67 10.98 -6.40 6.18
CA TYR A 67 10.21 -6.98 5.09
C TYR A 67 10.87 -6.69 3.72
N ASP A 68 12.19 -6.78 3.64
CA ASP A 68 12.99 -6.59 2.42
C ASP A 68 12.84 -5.19 1.80
N ASN A 69 12.63 -4.17 2.61
CA ASN A 69 12.32 -2.81 2.17
C ASN A 69 11.07 -2.73 1.29
N ASN A 70 10.15 -3.67 1.44
CA ASN A 70 8.96 -3.76 0.62
C ASN A 70 7.69 -3.58 1.47
N PRO A 71 7.06 -2.39 1.42
CA PRO A 71 5.84 -2.14 2.19
C PRO A 71 4.70 -3.11 1.88
N GLU A 72 4.64 -3.64 0.66
CA GLU A 72 3.60 -4.58 0.24
C GLU A 72 3.76 -5.96 0.89
N LYS A 73 4.90 -6.24 1.53
CA LYS A 73 5.13 -7.47 2.29
C LYS A 73 4.79 -7.36 3.76
N VAL A 74 4.52 -6.16 4.28
CA VAL A 74 4.13 -5.97 5.68
C VAL A 74 2.81 -6.69 5.92
N ASN A 75 2.79 -7.57 6.92
CA ASN A 75 1.83 -8.64 7.07
C ASN A 75 0.43 -8.19 7.50
N THR A 76 -0.60 -9.01 7.20
CA THR A 76 -2.03 -8.76 7.47
C THR A 76 -2.56 -9.30 8.80
N GLY A 77 -1.71 -9.73 9.74
CA GLY A 77 -2.14 -10.21 11.05
C GLY A 77 -2.90 -9.15 11.87
N ASN A 78 -3.63 -9.58 12.90
CA ASN A 78 -4.40 -8.68 13.77
C ASN A 78 -3.57 -7.57 14.42
N THR A 79 -2.25 -7.80 14.60
CA THR A 79 -1.32 -6.84 15.18
C THR A 79 -0.20 -6.44 14.22
N THR A 80 -0.12 -7.06 13.04
CA THR A 80 1.00 -6.92 12.11
C THR A 80 0.63 -6.25 10.79
N ALA A 81 -0.65 -5.97 10.56
CA ALA A 81 -1.10 -5.23 9.38
C ALA A 81 -0.51 -3.80 9.36
N PRO A 82 -0.31 -3.18 8.20
CA PRO A 82 0.26 -1.84 8.11
C PRO A 82 -0.41 -0.81 9.01
N SER A 83 -1.74 -0.73 9.04
CA SER A 83 -2.46 0.21 9.92
C SER A 83 -2.18 -0.08 11.40
N LYS A 84 -2.11 -1.36 11.77
CA LYS A 84 -1.85 -1.76 13.16
C LYS A 84 -0.43 -1.37 13.60
N ARG A 85 0.53 -1.46 12.69
CA ARG A 85 1.91 -1.01 12.93
C ARG A 85 1.95 0.49 13.20
N ILE A 86 1.24 1.27 12.42
CA ILE A 86 1.16 2.73 12.60
C ILE A 86 0.47 3.06 13.92
N ILE A 87 -0.69 2.47 14.20
CA ILE A 87 -1.47 2.74 15.43
C ILE A 87 -0.69 2.36 16.70
N ALA A 88 0.05 1.25 16.67
CA ALA A 88 0.84 0.81 17.82
C ALA A 88 1.88 1.87 18.23
N LEU A 89 2.43 2.62 17.27
CA LEU A 89 3.44 3.64 17.51
C LEU A 89 2.84 5.05 17.62
N ILE A 90 1.76 5.31 16.90
CA ILE A 90 1.05 6.60 16.85
C ILE A 90 -0.44 6.30 17.07
N PRO A 91 -0.90 6.15 18.33
CA PRO A 91 -2.30 5.77 18.60
C PRO A 91 -3.34 6.74 18.03
N GLU A 92 -3.00 8.01 17.90
CA GLU A 92 -3.88 9.04 17.35
C GLU A 92 -4.29 8.76 15.90
N TYR A 93 -3.50 7.98 15.18
CA TYR A 93 -3.80 7.61 13.78
C TYR A 93 -5.10 6.81 13.68
N GLU A 94 -5.47 6.04 14.70
CA GLU A 94 -6.68 5.20 14.65
C GLU A 94 -7.94 5.98 14.31
N GLY A 95 -8.11 7.15 14.93
CA GLY A 95 -9.26 8.02 14.66
C GLY A 95 -9.14 8.85 13.39
N ASN A 96 -7.96 8.86 12.77
CA ASN A 96 -7.62 9.76 11.66
C ASN A 96 -7.32 9.03 10.35
N LYS A 97 -7.55 7.72 10.28
CA LYS A 97 -7.20 6.91 9.09
C LYS A 97 -7.70 7.53 7.77
N VAL A 98 -8.96 7.90 7.73
CA VAL A 98 -9.57 8.41 6.51
C VAL A 98 -9.12 9.85 6.23
N SER A 99 -9.18 10.71 7.23
CA SER A 99 -8.89 12.13 7.07
C SER A 99 -7.41 12.43 6.87
N VAL A 100 -6.54 11.76 7.64
CA VAL A 100 -5.09 11.99 7.59
C VAL A 100 -4.43 11.07 6.57
N GLY A 101 -4.75 9.77 6.60
CA GLY A 101 -4.10 8.79 5.74
C GLY A 101 -4.24 9.10 4.25
N SER A 102 -5.45 9.43 3.80
CA SER A 102 -5.69 9.74 2.38
C SER A 102 -5.00 11.03 1.95
N VAL A 103 -5.00 12.05 2.81
CA VAL A 103 -4.32 13.33 2.52
C VAL A 103 -2.81 13.13 2.43
N LEU A 104 -2.23 12.42 3.40
CA LEU A 104 -0.79 12.15 3.40
C LEU A 104 -0.35 11.31 2.21
N ALA A 105 -1.14 10.31 1.82
CA ALA A 105 -0.86 9.50 0.63
C ALA A 105 -0.86 10.37 -0.64
N GLY A 106 -1.78 11.32 -0.74
CA GLY A 106 -1.81 12.26 -1.85
C GLY A 106 -0.59 13.18 -1.89
N ILE A 107 -0.14 13.66 -0.73
CA ILE A 107 1.05 14.52 -0.61
C ILE A 107 2.32 13.71 -0.93
N GLU A 108 2.43 12.48 -0.43
CA GLU A 108 3.54 11.57 -0.71
C GLU A 108 3.71 11.36 -2.23
N GLY A 109 2.61 11.14 -2.90
CA GLY A 109 2.55 11.08 -4.34
C GLY A 109 2.78 9.69 -4.93
N ILE A 110 2.21 9.50 -6.11
CA ILE A 110 2.22 8.22 -6.84
C ILE A 110 3.63 7.74 -7.16
N GLU A 111 4.55 8.65 -7.51
CA GLU A 111 5.90 8.25 -7.91
C GLU A 111 6.70 7.61 -6.77
N VAL A 112 6.57 8.13 -5.54
CA VAL A 112 7.18 7.52 -4.37
C VAL A 112 6.58 6.14 -4.10
N GLN A 113 5.27 6.03 -4.16
CA GLN A 113 4.55 4.78 -3.94
C GLN A 113 4.90 3.72 -4.98
N LYS A 114 4.97 4.10 -6.25
CA LYS A 114 5.42 3.20 -7.35
C LYS A 114 6.84 2.70 -7.12
N GLY A 115 7.72 3.55 -6.62
CA GLY A 115 9.11 3.20 -6.39
C GLY A 115 9.33 2.12 -5.35
N ARG A 116 8.37 1.93 -4.44
CA ARG A 116 8.49 0.99 -3.32
C ARG A 116 7.44 -0.12 -3.34
N CYS A 117 6.35 0.05 -4.06
CA CYS A 117 5.20 -0.86 -4.08
C CYS A 117 5.01 -1.40 -5.50
N LYS A 118 5.60 -2.55 -5.78
CA LYS A 118 5.62 -3.15 -7.12
C LYS A 118 4.23 -3.46 -7.67
N HIS A 119 3.37 -4.05 -6.87
CA HIS A 119 2.02 -4.41 -7.31
C HIS A 119 1.19 -3.17 -7.65
N PHE A 120 1.28 -2.16 -6.80
CA PHE A 120 0.68 -0.84 -7.06
C PHE A 120 1.26 -0.20 -8.34
N ALA A 121 2.59 -0.24 -8.50
CA ALA A 121 3.26 0.30 -9.68
C ALA A 121 2.79 -0.37 -10.97
N ASP A 122 2.66 -1.70 -10.97
CA ASP A 122 2.18 -2.44 -12.14
C ASP A 122 0.77 -2.01 -12.55
N TRP A 123 -0.11 -1.77 -11.58
CA TRP A 123 -1.46 -1.28 -11.84
C TRP A 123 -1.47 0.14 -12.43
N ILE A 124 -0.74 1.06 -11.81
CA ILE A 124 -0.63 2.45 -12.28
C ILE A 124 -0.07 2.48 -13.70
N ASN A 125 0.96 1.68 -13.98
CA ASN A 125 1.55 1.60 -15.31
C ASN A 125 0.55 1.11 -16.35
N LYS A 126 -0.30 0.15 -16.03
CA LYS A 126 -1.37 -0.32 -16.92
C LYS A 126 -2.35 0.81 -17.26
N ILE A 127 -2.75 1.61 -16.26
CA ILE A 127 -3.64 2.74 -16.44
C ILE A 127 -2.99 3.81 -17.32
N GLN A 128 -1.73 4.13 -17.07
CA GLN A 128 -0.98 5.13 -17.85
C GLN A 128 -0.82 4.69 -19.31
N ASN A 129 -0.55 3.41 -19.55
CA ASN A 129 -0.40 2.87 -20.91
C ASN A 129 -1.72 2.93 -21.70
N ILE A 130 -2.86 2.76 -21.06
CA ILE A 130 -4.16 2.92 -21.71
C ILE A 130 -4.34 4.36 -22.20
N SER A 131 -3.99 5.34 -21.37
CA SER A 131 -4.07 6.75 -21.72
C SER A 131 -3.21 7.08 -22.95
N GLU A 132 -2.02 6.49 -23.06
CA GLU A 132 -1.13 6.67 -24.22
C GLU A 132 -1.66 6.02 -25.49
N GLN A 133 -2.37 4.89 -25.38
CA GLN A 133 -2.92 4.15 -26.52
C GLN A 133 -4.22 4.76 -27.09
N SER A 134 -4.86 5.65 -26.34
CA SER A 134 -6.12 6.26 -26.74
C SER A 134 -5.97 7.53 -27.57
N VAL A 135 -4.77 7.90 -27.94
CA VAL A 135 -4.46 9.09 -28.74
C VAL A 135 -4.50 8.78 -30.24
#